data_16db1882bc1a4334ae2a1169930a4147
#
_entry.id   16db1882bc1a4334ae2a1169930a4147
#
_cell.length_a   1.000
_cell.length_b   1.000
_cell.length_c   1.000
_cell.angle_alpha   90.00
_cell.angle_beta   90.00
_cell.angle_gamma   90.00
#
_symmetry.space_group_name_H-M   'P 1'
#
loop_
_entity.id
_entity.type
_entity.pdbx_description
1 polymer ?
#
loop_
_entity_poly.entity_id
_entity_poly.type
_entity_poly.pdbx_seq_one_letter_code
_entity_poly.pdbx_strand_id
1 'polypeptide(L)'
;MKTFAKRMLYVTAVAAMLLGCAKKEADAPQASDTKKNGFTVGYCINNLNDTFQTYILEAAKETITEAGGQIEVNDATEDTIKQQDQVNSFIAKGVKGLIVVPVDTSSMDAITTAARNAGIPLCYVNRNPFAGKEDSMPDGVYYVGSQEIVAGRLQGERVGELLQGKGGVAILVGILGNEGALKRTEGNKEVLASKYPEITVLAEQTANWQRDQAVTVTENWITTYGNKLNAILANNDEMALGAIKALEAGNRKDVLVLGVDATLDGRNAVREGLMAATVFQDAKGQGGGAAKVITTKIKGGNPDKITWVPFQLVDKDSPLLK
;
A
#
# COMPACT_ATOMS: atom_id res chain seq x y z
N MET A 1 -9.12 70.08 36.92
CA MET A 1 -8.13 71.19 37.09
C MET A 1 -7.24 71.14 35.86
N LYS A 2 -7.40 72.09 35.01
CA LYS A 2 -6.38 73.00 34.41
C LYS A 2 -5.40 72.26 33.48
N THR A 3 -5.10 72.56 32.24
CA THR A 3 -5.41 73.68 31.29
C THR A 3 -4.52 73.46 30.08
N PHE A 4 -5.07 73.61 28.87
CA PHE A 4 -4.63 74.51 27.76
C PHE A 4 -3.11 74.54 27.44
N ALA A 5 -2.66 74.54 26.18
CA ALA A 5 -3.00 75.34 25.02
C ALA A 5 -2.26 74.80 23.76
N LYS A 6 -2.84 74.69 22.60
CA LYS A 6 -2.88 75.60 21.41
C LYS A 6 -1.59 76.33 21.04
N ARG A 7 -1.13 76.10 19.78
CA ARG A 7 -0.71 77.08 18.69
C ARG A 7 -0.13 76.26 17.56
N MET A 8 -0.66 76.16 16.38
CA MET A 8 -1.09 77.01 15.27
C MET A 8 0.05 77.73 14.50
N LEU A 9 0.11 77.39 13.19
CA LEU A 9 0.56 78.11 12.01
C LEU A 9 2.09 78.37 11.80
N TYR A 10 2.66 78.10 10.65
CA TYR A 10 2.62 78.86 9.40
C TYR A 10 3.15 78.06 8.20
N VAL A 11 2.51 78.35 7.04
CA VAL A 11 2.77 77.96 5.70
C VAL A 11 3.99 78.73 5.14
N THR A 12 4.83 78.07 4.35
CA THR A 12 5.44 78.73 3.14
C THR A 12 5.80 77.71 2.08
N ALA A 13 5.23 77.89 0.92
CA ALA A 13 5.54 77.22 -0.32
C ALA A 13 6.86 77.70 -0.90
N VAL A 14 7.72 76.82 -1.33
CA VAL A 14 8.75 77.14 -2.32
C VAL A 14 8.76 76.06 -3.41
N ALA A 15 8.35 76.42 -4.61
CA ALA A 15 8.52 75.63 -5.81
C ALA A 15 9.97 75.72 -6.28
N ALA A 16 10.59 74.61 -6.54
CA ALA A 16 11.81 74.52 -7.33
C ALA A 16 11.72 73.37 -8.30
N MET A 17 11.55 73.67 -9.58
CA MET A 17 11.75 72.71 -10.67
C MET A 17 13.22 72.31 -10.75
N LEU A 18 13.47 71.01 -10.77
CA LEU A 18 14.69 70.45 -11.36
C LEU A 18 14.35 69.25 -12.22
N LEU A 19 14.61 69.37 -13.49
CA LEU A 19 14.70 68.33 -14.50
C LEU A 19 15.80 67.32 -14.07
N GLY A 20 15.58 66.07 -14.29
CA GLY A 20 16.72 65.12 -14.34
C GLY A 20 16.39 63.67 -14.25
N CYS A 21 16.47 62.99 -15.39
CA CYS A 21 16.77 61.59 -15.61
C CYS A 21 15.77 60.52 -15.10
N ALA A 22 14.90 60.12 -15.98
CA ALA A 22 14.25 58.81 -15.95
C ALA A 22 15.31 57.68 -16.00
N LYS A 23 15.57 57.05 -14.87
CA LYS A 23 16.13 55.70 -14.85
C LYS A 23 14.99 54.72 -15.14
N LYS A 24 15.09 54.04 -16.28
CA LYS A 24 14.31 52.86 -16.58
C LYS A 24 14.59 51.83 -15.48
N GLU A 25 13.65 51.64 -14.59
CA GLU A 25 13.64 50.45 -13.72
C GLU A 25 13.44 49.25 -14.66
N ALA A 26 14.41 48.35 -14.65
CA ALA A 26 14.29 47.07 -15.32
C ALA A 26 13.15 46.32 -14.66
N ASP A 27 12.12 45.98 -15.44
CA ASP A 27 11.10 45.01 -15.05
C ASP A 27 11.80 43.75 -14.55
N ALA A 28 11.65 43.48 -13.25
CA ALA A 28 11.94 42.16 -12.71
C ALA A 28 11.03 41.19 -13.47
N PRO A 29 11.53 40.01 -13.89
CA PRO A 29 10.69 39.05 -14.56
C PRO A 29 9.58 38.65 -13.58
N GLN A 30 8.33 39.02 -13.91
CA GLN A 30 7.17 38.43 -13.31
C GLN A 30 7.32 36.90 -13.50
N ALA A 31 7.48 36.20 -12.40
CA ALA A 31 7.33 34.76 -12.39
C ALA A 31 5.98 34.48 -13.04
N SER A 32 6.01 33.95 -14.25
CA SER A 32 4.82 33.46 -14.92
C SER A 32 4.25 32.33 -14.04
N ASP A 33 3.21 32.64 -13.29
CA ASP A 33 2.30 31.68 -12.72
C ASP A 33 1.65 30.93 -13.89
N THR A 34 2.40 30.02 -14.49
CA THR A 34 1.80 28.98 -15.30
C THR A 34 0.95 28.15 -14.33
N LYS A 35 -0.33 28.52 -14.17
CA LYS A 35 -1.35 27.62 -13.70
C LYS A 35 -1.23 26.38 -14.58
N LYS A 36 -0.42 25.41 -14.16
CA LYS A 36 -0.54 24.05 -14.64
C LYS A 36 -1.98 23.67 -14.38
N ASN A 37 -2.76 23.45 -15.44
CA ASN A 37 -4.08 22.83 -15.37
C ASN A 37 -3.93 21.40 -14.82
N GLY A 38 -3.42 21.29 -13.60
CA GLY A 38 -3.20 20.06 -12.89
C GLY A 38 -4.49 19.61 -12.19
N PHE A 39 -4.66 18.33 -12.06
CA PHE A 39 -5.71 17.72 -11.26
C PHE A 39 -5.10 17.17 -9.96
N THR A 40 -5.93 17.07 -8.91
CA THR A 40 -5.54 16.45 -7.66
C THR A 40 -6.26 15.10 -7.51
N VAL A 41 -5.51 14.07 -7.10
CA VAL A 41 -6.02 12.76 -6.73
C VAL A 41 -5.86 12.58 -5.22
N GLY A 42 -6.94 12.18 -4.54
CA GLY A 42 -6.88 11.79 -3.14
C GLY A 42 -6.42 10.33 -3.01
N TYR A 43 -5.45 10.07 -2.15
CA TYR A 43 -4.96 8.73 -1.84
C TYR A 43 -5.16 8.44 -0.35
N CYS A 44 -6.00 7.45 -0.04
CA CYS A 44 -6.14 6.95 1.33
C CYS A 44 -5.35 5.64 1.47
N ILE A 45 -4.21 5.72 2.15
CA ILE A 45 -3.46 4.52 2.53
C ILE A 45 -4.04 3.93 3.83
N ASN A 46 -4.04 2.61 3.95
CA ASN A 46 -4.47 1.93 5.18
C ASN A 46 -3.53 2.25 6.36
N ASN A 47 -2.21 2.19 6.12
CA ASN A 47 -1.19 2.44 7.14
C ASN A 47 0.17 2.75 6.48
N LEU A 48 0.79 3.88 6.83
CA LEU A 48 2.13 4.25 6.35
C LEU A 48 3.26 3.41 6.99
N ASN A 49 2.98 2.67 8.06
CA ASN A 49 3.95 1.74 8.65
C ASN A 49 3.99 0.37 7.93
N ASP A 50 3.09 0.12 6.97
CA ASP A 50 3.14 -1.05 6.11
C ASP A 50 4.12 -0.82 4.95
N THR A 51 5.27 -1.47 5.00
CA THR A 51 6.37 -1.32 4.03
C THR A 51 5.88 -1.54 2.60
N PHE A 52 5.08 -2.59 2.36
CA PHE A 52 4.63 -2.89 1.01
C PHE A 52 3.67 -1.84 0.46
N GLN A 53 2.77 -1.32 1.29
CA GLN A 53 1.82 -0.27 0.91
C GLN A 53 2.53 1.05 0.56
N THR A 54 3.67 1.35 1.20
CA THR A 54 4.47 2.53 0.82
C THR A 54 5.07 2.40 -0.58
N TYR A 55 5.45 1.19 -1.01
CA TYR A 55 5.93 0.97 -2.39
C TYR A 55 4.82 1.20 -3.43
N ILE A 56 3.58 0.77 -3.13
CA ILE A 56 2.40 1.04 -3.99
C ILE A 56 2.16 2.55 -4.08
N LEU A 57 2.19 3.24 -2.94
CA LEU A 57 1.99 4.69 -2.88
C LEU A 57 3.04 5.45 -3.71
N GLU A 58 4.33 5.10 -3.60
CA GLU A 58 5.39 5.79 -4.34
C GLU A 58 5.22 5.59 -5.86
N ALA A 59 4.86 4.38 -6.30
CA ALA A 59 4.57 4.13 -7.71
C ALA A 59 3.34 4.90 -8.22
N ALA A 60 2.31 5.06 -7.39
CA ALA A 60 1.15 5.88 -7.72
C ALA A 60 1.51 7.37 -7.82
N LYS A 61 2.34 7.90 -6.90
CA LYS A 61 2.83 9.28 -6.91
C LYS A 61 3.62 9.58 -8.20
N GLU A 62 4.56 8.71 -8.56
CA GLU A 62 5.35 8.84 -9.78
C GLU A 62 4.43 8.96 -11.00
N THR A 63 3.52 8.01 -11.18
CA THR A 63 2.61 7.95 -12.34
C THR A 63 1.66 9.16 -12.41
N ILE A 64 1.10 9.62 -11.26
CA ILE A 64 0.23 10.81 -11.24
C ILE A 64 1.01 12.06 -11.58
N THR A 65 2.24 12.20 -11.06
CA THR A 65 3.12 13.35 -11.36
C THR A 65 3.49 13.39 -12.83
N GLU A 66 3.86 12.28 -13.43
CA GLU A 66 4.13 12.17 -14.87
C GLU A 66 2.91 12.53 -15.73
N ALA A 67 1.70 12.21 -15.25
CA ALA A 67 0.45 12.57 -15.92
C ALA A 67 0.07 14.07 -15.79
N GLY A 68 0.85 14.87 -15.03
CA GLY A 68 0.65 16.31 -14.79
C GLY A 68 -0.30 16.59 -13.62
N GLY A 69 -0.59 15.59 -12.78
CA GLY A 69 -1.41 15.71 -11.58
C GLY A 69 -0.60 15.88 -10.29
N GLN A 70 -1.34 16.04 -9.20
CA GLN A 70 -0.84 16.02 -7.83
C GLN A 70 -1.58 14.94 -7.04
N ILE A 71 -0.92 14.37 -6.03
CA ILE A 71 -1.51 13.40 -5.12
C ILE A 71 -1.50 13.95 -3.68
N GLU A 72 -2.64 13.91 -3.04
CA GLU A 72 -2.78 14.25 -1.62
C GLU A 72 -3.01 12.94 -0.85
N VAL A 73 -2.19 12.68 0.17
CA VAL A 73 -2.16 11.40 0.89
C VAL A 73 -2.70 11.56 2.30
N ASN A 74 -3.60 10.68 2.71
CA ASN A 74 -4.08 10.55 4.07
C ASN A 74 -3.84 9.11 4.57
N ASP A 75 -3.31 8.99 5.79
CA ASP A 75 -3.07 7.72 6.48
C ASP A 75 -4.24 7.37 7.40
N ALA A 76 -4.91 6.27 7.12
CA ALA A 76 -6.03 5.78 7.91
C ALA A 76 -5.58 5.13 9.23
N THR A 77 -4.32 4.74 9.36
CA THR A 77 -3.77 4.09 10.58
C THR A 77 -4.57 2.85 11.02
N GLU A 78 -5.02 2.03 10.06
CA GLU A 78 -5.90 0.86 10.23
C GLU A 78 -7.26 1.18 10.90
N ASP A 79 -7.75 2.43 10.78
CA ASP A 79 -9.05 2.85 11.28
C ASP A 79 -10.04 3.07 10.12
N THR A 80 -11.09 2.26 10.05
CA THR A 80 -12.10 2.29 8.99
C THR A 80 -12.95 3.56 9.00
N ILE A 81 -13.27 4.10 10.19
CA ILE A 81 -14.05 5.33 10.35
C ILE A 81 -13.21 6.51 9.86
N LYS A 82 -11.96 6.57 10.31
CA LYS A 82 -11.01 7.59 9.86
C LYS A 82 -10.82 7.54 8.35
N GLN A 83 -10.73 6.34 7.74
CA GLN A 83 -10.61 6.19 6.29
C GLN A 83 -11.84 6.76 5.56
N GLN A 84 -13.04 6.50 6.04
CA GLN A 84 -14.26 7.06 5.48
C GLN A 84 -14.30 8.59 5.58
N ASP A 85 -13.92 9.17 6.73
CA ASP A 85 -13.87 10.62 6.93
C ASP A 85 -12.84 11.27 6.00
N GLN A 86 -11.70 10.62 5.78
CA GLN A 86 -10.67 11.07 4.85
C GLN A 86 -11.19 11.11 3.41
N VAL A 87 -11.91 10.07 2.96
CA VAL A 87 -12.54 10.06 1.63
C VAL A 87 -13.58 11.17 1.51
N ASN A 88 -14.43 11.38 2.51
CA ASN A 88 -15.39 12.47 2.53
C ASN A 88 -14.72 13.84 2.46
N SER A 89 -13.58 14.01 3.16
CA SER A 89 -12.76 15.23 3.09
C SER A 89 -12.20 15.47 1.68
N PHE A 90 -11.69 14.44 1.00
CA PHE A 90 -11.22 14.57 -0.39
C PHE A 90 -12.35 14.92 -1.35
N ILE A 91 -13.54 14.32 -1.18
CA ILE A 91 -14.74 14.67 -1.96
C ILE A 91 -15.09 16.13 -1.77
N ALA A 92 -15.11 16.63 -0.52
CA ALA A 92 -15.42 18.03 -0.20
C ALA A 92 -14.38 19.00 -0.77
N LYS A 93 -13.11 18.61 -0.86
CA LYS A 93 -12.02 19.38 -1.50
C LYS A 93 -12.13 19.39 -3.04
N GLY A 94 -12.97 18.55 -3.63
CA GLY A 94 -13.18 18.48 -5.08
C GLY A 94 -12.03 17.81 -5.85
N VAL A 95 -11.38 16.79 -5.26
CA VAL A 95 -10.40 15.97 -5.98
C VAL A 95 -11.02 15.34 -7.23
N LYS A 96 -10.20 15.07 -8.24
CA LYS A 96 -10.70 14.55 -9.52
C LYS A 96 -10.70 13.03 -9.60
N GLY A 97 -10.12 12.36 -8.63
CA GLY A 97 -10.10 10.91 -8.51
C GLY A 97 -9.68 10.47 -7.11
N LEU A 98 -10.00 9.25 -6.77
CA LEU A 98 -9.67 8.63 -5.49
C LEU A 98 -8.95 7.31 -5.73
N ILE A 99 -7.86 7.08 -4.98
CA ILE A 99 -7.21 5.78 -4.86
C ILE A 99 -7.28 5.40 -3.38
N VAL A 100 -7.77 4.20 -3.07
CA VAL A 100 -7.98 3.74 -1.70
C VAL A 100 -7.39 2.35 -1.53
N VAL A 101 -6.51 2.19 -0.54
CA VAL A 101 -6.13 0.89 0.00
C VAL A 101 -7.10 0.59 1.15
N PRO A 102 -8.05 -0.33 1.01
CA PRO A 102 -9.01 -0.62 2.08
C PRO A 102 -8.35 -1.01 3.39
N VAL A 103 -8.77 -0.41 4.50
CA VAL A 103 -8.43 -0.91 5.85
C VAL A 103 -9.10 -2.26 6.06
N ASP A 104 -10.41 -2.32 5.82
CA ASP A 104 -11.23 -3.53 5.87
C ASP A 104 -12.07 -3.63 4.60
N THR A 105 -11.85 -4.68 3.82
CA THR A 105 -12.54 -4.89 2.55
C THR A 105 -14.05 -5.06 2.69
N SER A 106 -14.55 -5.50 3.84
CA SER A 106 -15.97 -5.65 4.12
C SER A 106 -16.71 -4.34 4.41
N SER A 107 -15.98 -3.27 4.70
CA SER A 107 -16.51 -1.97 5.14
C SER A 107 -16.54 -0.89 4.03
N MET A 108 -16.29 -1.26 2.77
CA MET A 108 -16.08 -0.28 1.69
C MET A 108 -17.36 0.25 1.03
N ASP A 109 -18.54 -0.23 1.39
CA ASP A 109 -19.81 0.19 0.77
C ASP A 109 -20.09 1.70 0.94
N ALA A 110 -19.79 2.25 2.10
CA ALA A 110 -19.99 3.67 2.38
C ALA A 110 -19.05 4.56 1.53
N ILE A 111 -17.78 4.18 1.43
CA ILE A 111 -16.78 4.86 0.58
C ILE A 111 -17.17 4.77 -0.90
N THR A 112 -17.55 3.57 -1.35
CA THR A 112 -18.04 3.33 -2.72
C THR A 112 -19.22 4.23 -3.04
N THR A 113 -20.21 4.29 -2.16
CA THR A 113 -21.41 5.11 -2.33
C THR A 113 -21.09 6.59 -2.35
N ALA A 114 -20.26 7.07 -1.43
CA ALA A 114 -19.86 8.48 -1.36
C ALA A 114 -19.16 8.96 -2.64
N ALA A 115 -18.16 8.19 -3.12
CA ALA A 115 -17.45 8.52 -4.35
C ALA A 115 -18.37 8.56 -5.58
N ARG A 116 -19.27 7.56 -5.71
CA ARG A 116 -20.23 7.48 -6.81
C ARG A 116 -21.23 8.64 -6.79
N ASN A 117 -21.78 8.97 -5.64
CA ASN A 117 -22.72 10.09 -5.48
C ASN A 117 -22.07 11.44 -5.84
N ALA A 118 -20.77 11.57 -5.58
CA ALA A 118 -19.98 12.74 -5.96
C ALA A 118 -19.54 12.72 -7.44
N GLY A 119 -19.74 11.63 -8.18
CA GLY A 119 -19.28 11.47 -9.55
C GLY A 119 -17.76 11.40 -9.69
N ILE A 120 -17.04 11.04 -8.62
CA ILE A 120 -15.59 10.96 -8.58
C ILE A 120 -15.14 9.51 -8.84
N PRO A 121 -14.30 9.23 -9.85
CA PRO A 121 -13.80 7.89 -10.10
C PRO A 121 -12.98 7.39 -8.91
N LEU A 122 -13.23 6.15 -8.49
CA LEU A 122 -12.61 5.47 -7.36
C LEU A 122 -11.87 4.23 -7.84
N CYS A 123 -10.59 4.11 -7.51
CA CYS A 123 -9.83 2.88 -7.70
C CYS A 123 -9.43 2.31 -6.34
N TYR A 124 -9.88 1.12 -6.04
CA TYR A 124 -9.32 0.32 -4.97
C TYR A 124 -8.03 -0.32 -5.45
N VAL A 125 -7.02 -0.33 -4.61
CA VAL A 125 -5.72 -0.90 -4.94
C VAL A 125 -5.28 -1.90 -3.89
N ASN A 126 -4.66 -2.99 -4.34
CA ASN A 126 -4.12 -4.08 -3.52
C ASN A 126 -5.20 -4.94 -2.83
N ARG A 127 -6.04 -4.37 -1.98
CA ARG A 127 -7.09 -5.08 -1.22
C ARG A 127 -8.43 -4.98 -1.95
N ASN A 128 -9.01 -6.13 -2.36
CA ASN A 128 -10.21 -6.19 -3.20
C ASN A 128 -11.51 -6.28 -2.38
N PRO A 129 -12.33 -5.21 -2.29
CA PRO A 129 -13.62 -5.30 -1.61
C PRO A 129 -14.70 -6.08 -2.40
N PHE A 130 -14.42 -6.42 -3.65
CA PHE A 130 -15.31 -7.18 -4.54
C PHE A 130 -14.81 -8.60 -4.82
N ALA A 131 -13.86 -9.12 -4.02
CA ALA A 131 -13.32 -10.46 -4.22
C ALA A 131 -14.42 -11.53 -4.23
N GLY A 132 -14.45 -12.33 -5.31
CA GLY A 132 -15.49 -13.35 -5.55
C GLY A 132 -16.85 -12.81 -5.97
N LYS A 133 -16.99 -11.50 -6.19
CA LYS A 133 -18.19 -10.82 -6.70
C LYS A 133 -17.84 -9.66 -7.64
N GLU A 134 -16.78 -9.83 -8.41
CA GLU A 134 -16.21 -8.79 -9.27
C GLU A 134 -17.22 -8.22 -10.27
N ASP A 135 -18.12 -9.03 -10.77
CA ASP A 135 -19.21 -8.63 -11.68
C ASP A 135 -20.19 -7.61 -11.04
N SER A 136 -20.24 -7.54 -9.70
CA SER A 136 -21.07 -6.58 -8.97
C SER A 136 -20.42 -5.20 -8.82
N MET A 137 -19.21 -5.00 -9.30
CA MET A 137 -18.50 -3.74 -9.18
C MET A 137 -19.21 -2.62 -9.93
N PRO A 138 -19.60 -1.52 -9.25
CA PRO A 138 -20.39 -0.46 -9.86
C PRO A 138 -19.61 0.34 -10.90
N ASP A 139 -20.32 1.09 -11.74
CA ASP A 139 -19.70 2.01 -12.68
C ASP A 139 -18.99 3.16 -11.95
N GLY A 140 -17.81 3.55 -12.47
CA GLY A 140 -16.94 4.54 -11.86
C GLY A 140 -16.06 4.00 -10.74
N VAL A 141 -16.18 2.71 -10.42
CA VAL A 141 -15.34 2.01 -9.45
C VAL A 141 -14.44 1.01 -10.18
N TYR A 142 -13.18 0.95 -9.78
CA TYR A 142 -12.12 0.17 -10.40
C TYR A 142 -11.33 -0.57 -9.33
N TYR A 143 -10.65 -1.63 -9.74
CA TYR A 143 -9.71 -2.35 -8.90
C TYR A 143 -8.41 -2.65 -9.65
N VAL A 144 -7.29 -2.46 -8.97
CA VAL A 144 -5.97 -2.89 -9.44
C VAL A 144 -5.26 -3.63 -8.31
N GLY A 145 -4.93 -4.88 -8.55
CA GLY A 145 -4.27 -5.73 -7.56
C GLY A 145 -4.06 -7.14 -8.08
N SER A 146 -3.80 -8.06 -7.18
CA SER A 146 -3.47 -9.44 -7.50
C SER A 146 -4.57 -10.41 -7.03
N GLN A 147 -4.58 -11.62 -7.59
CA GLN A 147 -5.43 -12.70 -7.09
C GLN A 147 -4.73 -13.37 -5.89
N GLU A 148 -5.06 -12.96 -4.69
CA GLU A 148 -4.34 -13.28 -3.45
C GLU A 148 -4.22 -14.80 -3.18
N ILE A 149 -5.20 -15.59 -3.62
CA ILE A 149 -5.15 -17.05 -3.49
C ILE A 149 -3.95 -17.67 -4.24
N VAL A 150 -3.50 -17.02 -5.34
CA VAL A 150 -2.37 -17.50 -6.14
C VAL A 150 -1.07 -17.43 -5.34
N ALA A 151 -0.88 -16.36 -4.54
CA ALA A 151 0.31 -16.27 -3.69
C ALA A 151 0.37 -17.43 -2.68
N GLY A 152 -0.75 -17.74 -2.05
CA GLY A 152 -0.83 -18.90 -1.14
C GLY A 152 -0.57 -20.22 -1.85
N ARG A 153 -1.12 -20.41 -3.05
CA ARG A 153 -0.87 -21.62 -3.83
C ARG A 153 0.61 -21.78 -4.19
N LEU A 154 1.28 -20.69 -4.61
CA LEU A 154 2.72 -20.71 -4.90
C LEU A 154 3.56 -21.06 -3.68
N GLN A 155 3.23 -20.53 -2.49
CA GLN A 155 3.89 -20.91 -1.24
C GLN A 155 3.64 -22.38 -0.89
N GLY A 156 2.37 -22.83 -0.99
CA GLY A 156 1.99 -24.20 -0.69
C GLY A 156 2.68 -25.22 -1.59
N GLU A 157 2.78 -24.94 -2.89
CA GLU A 157 3.52 -25.77 -3.85
C GLU A 157 5.00 -25.82 -3.48
N ARG A 158 5.62 -24.64 -3.28
CA ARG A 158 7.06 -24.58 -3.00
C ARG A 158 7.43 -25.27 -1.67
N VAL A 159 6.68 -25.08 -0.60
CA VAL A 159 6.97 -25.77 0.66
C VAL A 159 6.74 -27.28 0.55
N GLY A 160 5.72 -27.72 -0.20
CA GLY A 160 5.47 -29.13 -0.46
C GLY A 160 6.64 -29.82 -1.16
N GLU A 161 7.22 -29.16 -2.17
CA GLU A 161 8.43 -29.64 -2.85
C GLU A 161 9.64 -29.69 -1.90
N LEU A 162 9.90 -28.61 -1.16
CA LEU A 162 11.05 -28.51 -0.26
C LEU A 162 10.99 -29.55 0.88
N LEU A 163 9.81 -29.83 1.42
CA LEU A 163 9.58 -30.85 2.45
C LEU A 163 9.40 -32.26 1.88
N GLN A 164 9.48 -32.43 0.56
CA GLN A 164 9.27 -33.72 -0.12
C GLN A 164 7.93 -34.36 0.26
N GLY A 165 6.92 -33.54 0.46
CA GLY A 165 5.55 -33.94 0.75
C GLY A 165 5.24 -34.33 2.18
N LYS A 166 6.15 -34.16 3.15
CA LYS A 166 5.97 -34.62 4.55
C LYS A 166 6.43 -33.59 5.57
N GLY A 167 5.72 -33.49 6.70
CA GLY A 167 6.15 -32.65 7.80
C GLY A 167 5.05 -31.78 8.39
N GLY A 168 5.43 -30.87 9.27
CA GLY A 168 4.53 -29.94 9.95
C GLY A 168 4.78 -28.49 9.53
N VAL A 169 3.73 -27.78 9.15
CA VAL A 169 3.76 -26.38 8.75
C VAL A 169 2.92 -25.54 9.68
N ALA A 170 3.36 -24.33 9.99
CA ALA A 170 2.53 -23.33 10.65
C ALA A 170 2.33 -22.12 9.73
N ILE A 171 1.19 -21.42 9.84
CA ILE A 171 0.84 -20.30 8.98
C ILE A 171 0.71 -19.02 9.80
N LEU A 172 1.58 -18.02 9.51
CA LEU A 172 1.45 -16.67 10.03
C LEU A 172 0.46 -15.89 9.16
N VAL A 173 -0.67 -15.56 9.73
CA VAL A 173 -1.79 -14.91 9.06
C VAL A 173 -1.71 -13.40 9.25
N GLY A 174 -2.04 -12.63 8.22
CA GLY A 174 -2.18 -11.17 8.32
C GLY A 174 -3.39 -10.74 9.16
N ILE A 175 -3.88 -9.52 8.96
CA ILE A 175 -5.09 -9.02 9.63
C ILE A 175 -6.30 -9.82 9.17
N LEU A 176 -7.08 -10.38 10.10
CA LEU A 176 -8.19 -11.31 9.81
C LEU A 176 -9.33 -10.71 8.97
N GLY A 177 -9.56 -9.40 9.03
CA GLY A 177 -10.54 -8.70 8.18
C GLY A 177 -10.05 -8.38 6.76
N ASN A 178 -8.85 -8.85 6.40
CA ASN A 178 -8.21 -8.55 5.12
C ASN A 178 -8.35 -9.72 4.15
N GLU A 179 -8.86 -9.44 2.95
CA GLU A 179 -9.02 -10.45 1.90
C GLU A 179 -7.69 -11.17 1.58
N GLY A 180 -6.57 -10.43 1.49
CA GLY A 180 -5.25 -11.01 1.22
C GLY A 180 -4.82 -12.03 2.27
N ALA A 181 -5.07 -11.77 3.57
CA ALA A 181 -4.74 -12.73 4.64
C ALA A 181 -5.56 -14.02 4.51
N LEU A 182 -6.85 -13.88 4.26
CA LEU A 182 -7.76 -15.02 4.12
C LEU A 182 -7.41 -15.86 2.90
N LYS A 183 -7.22 -15.23 1.75
CA LYS A 183 -6.99 -15.90 0.47
C LYS A 183 -5.60 -16.53 0.35
N ARG A 184 -4.56 -15.88 0.87
CA ARG A 184 -3.20 -16.49 0.94
C ARG A 184 -3.23 -17.74 1.82
N THR A 185 -3.88 -17.67 2.98
CA THR A 185 -4.05 -18.83 3.88
C THR A 185 -4.88 -19.94 3.24
N GLU A 186 -6.00 -19.59 2.57
CA GLU A 186 -6.83 -20.53 1.83
C GLU A 186 -6.02 -21.25 0.73
N GLY A 187 -5.25 -20.52 -0.07
CA GLY A 187 -4.42 -21.08 -1.14
C GLY A 187 -3.34 -22.03 -0.63
N ASN A 188 -2.68 -21.68 0.49
CA ASN A 188 -1.74 -22.58 1.17
C ASN A 188 -2.42 -23.92 1.53
N LYS A 189 -3.54 -23.86 2.23
CA LYS A 189 -4.26 -25.03 2.71
C LYS A 189 -4.83 -25.89 1.58
N GLU A 190 -5.35 -25.25 0.53
CA GLU A 190 -5.85 -25.92 -0.67
C GLU A 190 -4.77 -26.81 -1.32
N VAL A 191 -3.57 -26.27 -1.53
CA VAL A 191 -2.47 -27.00 -2.14
C VAL A 191 -1.95 -28.09 -1.23
N LEU A 192 -1.75 -27.80 0.06
CA LEU A 192 -1.26 -28.79 1.00
C LEU A 192 -2.24 -29.96 1.11
N ALA A 193 -3.54 -29.71 1.22
CA ALA A 193 -4.54 -30.77 1.34
C ALA A 193 -4.67 -31.60 0.05
N SER A 194 -4.56 -30.97 -1.14
CA SER A 194 -4.79 -31.65 -2.41
C SER A 194 -3.56 -32.37 -2.97
N LYS A 195 -2.36 -31.76 -2.84
CA LYS A 195 -1.12 -32.26 -3.44
C LYS A 195 -0.18 -32.91 -2.43
N TYR A 196 -0.21 -32.51 -1.17
CA TYR A 196 0.74 -32.94 -0.13
C TYR A 196 0.04 -33.35 1.18
N PRO A 197 -0.84 -34.36 1.16
CA PRO A 197 -1.70 -34.72 2.29
C PRO A 197 -0.96 -35.24 3.52
N GLU A 198 0.32 -35.59 3.42
CA GLU A 198 1.15 -35.96 4.58
C GLU A 198 1.82 -34.74 5.25
N ILE A 199 1.60 -33.52 4.73
CA ILE A 199 1.98 -32.28 5.40
C ILE A 199 0.82 -31.85 6.30
N THR A 200 1.10 -31.73 7.59
CA THR A 200 0.10 -31.31 8.59
C THR A 200 0.21 -29.82 8.86
N VAL A 201 -0.90 -29.07 8.77
CA VAL A 201 -0.97 -27.71 9.27
C VAL A 201 -1.11 -27.75 10.80
N LEU A 202 -0.03 -27.39 11.50
CA LEU A 202 0.07 -27.46 12.97
C LEU A 202 -0.67 -26.31 13.65
N ALA A 203 -0.60 -25.12 13.06
CA ALA A 203 -1.19 -23.91 13.59
C ALA A 203 -1.44 -22.87 12.51
N GLU A 204 -2.42 -22.03 12.78
CA GLU A 204 -2.70 -20.78 12.07
C GLU A 204 -2.89 -19.69 13.11
N GLN A 205 -2.12 -18.59 13.04
CA GLN A 205 -2.26 -17.50 13.99
C GLN A 205 -1.93 -16.17 13.33
N THR A 206 -2.75 -15.14 13.63
CA THR A 206 -2.49 -13.81 13.13
C THR A 206 -1.28 -13.18 13.82
N ALA A 207 -0.45 -12.50 13.03
CA ALA A 207 0.58 -11.57 13.47
C ALA A 207 0.40 -10.19 12.81
N ASN A 208 -0.81 -9.92 12.28
CA ASN A 208 -1.28 -8.61 11.84
C ASN A 208 -0.33 -7.87 10.87
N TRP A 209 0.36 -8.59 9.98
CA TRP A 209 1.38 -8.09 9.05
C TRP A 209 2.66 -7.57 9.74
N GLN A 210 2.81 -7.75 11.06
CA GLN A 210 3.84 -7.11 11.86
C GLN A 210 4.96 -8.08 12.24
N ARG A 211 6.20 -7.62 12.06
CA ARG A 211 7.43 -8.39 12.31
C ARG A 211 7.57 -8.77 13.79
N ASP A 212 7.32 -7.87 14.70
CA ASP A 212 7.44 -8.09 16.14
C ASP A 212 6.40 -9.07 16.69
N GLN A 213 5.17 -9.00 16.20
CA GLN A 213 4.14 -9.97 16.58
C GLN A 213 4.47 -11.37 16.05
N ALA A 214 5.02 -11.47 14.85
CA ALA A 214 5.46 -12.74 14.28
C ALA A 214 6.61 -13.35 15.08
N VAL A 215 7.53 -12.57 15.67
CA VAL A 215 8.54 -13.07 16.61
C VAL A 215 7.87 -13.81 17.76
N THR A 216 6.95 -13.14 18.46
CA THR A 216 6.27 -13.70 19.64
C THR A 216 5.48 -14.98 19.30
N VAL A 217 4.75 -14.97 18.19
CA VAL A 217 4.00 -16.16 17.73
C VAL A 217 4.93 -17.32 17.44
N THR A 218 6.05 -17.06 16.76
CA THR A 218 7.01 -18.10 16.37
C THR A 218 7.74 -18.69 17.58
N GLU A 219 8.13 -17.87 18.56
CA GLU A 219 8.72 -18.35 19.82
C GLU A 219 7.79 -19.35 20.55
N ASN A 220 6.49 -19.03 20.58
CA ASN A 220 5.49 -19.95 21.14
C ASN A 220 5.39 -21.25 20.34
N TRP A 221 5.45 -21.19 19.01
CA TRP A 221 5.42 -22.38 18.16
C TRP A 221 6.65 -23.26 18.29
N ILE A 222 7.83 -22.68 18.41
CA ILE A 222 9.08 -23.41 18.67
C ILE A 222 8.93 -24.23 19.95
N THR A 223 8.40 -23.63 21.01
CA THR A 223 8.20 -24.30 22.30
C THR A 223 7.11 -25.39 22.21
N THR A 224 6.01 -25.10 21.52
CA THR A 224 4.85 -25.99 21.47
C THR A 224 5.06 -27.22 20.58
N TYR A 225 5.65 -27.00 19.40
CA TYR A 225 5.73 -28.04 18.38
C TYR A 225 7.11 -28.70 18.28
N GLY A 226 8.17 -28.05 18.78
CA GLY A 226 9.52 -28.59 18.75
C GLY A 226 9.91 -29.09 17.36
N ASN A 227 10.40 -30.32 17.26
CA ASN A 227 10.84 -30.92 15.99
C ASN A 227 9.72 -31.25 15.00
N LYS A 228 8.45 -31.08 15.39
CA LYS A 228 7.32 -31.21 14.45
C LYS A 228 7.16 -30.03 13.53
N LEU A 229 7.68 -28.85 13.92
CA LEU A 229 7.67 -27.64 13.10
C LEU A 229 8.80 -27.72 12.07
N ASN A 230 8.46 -27.87 10.80
CA ASN A 230 9.43 -27.99 9.69
C ASN A 230 9.39 -26.78 8.75
N ALA A 231 8.27 -26.05 8.67
CA ALA A 231 8.20 -24.81 7.91
C ALA A 231 7.19 -23.81 8.49
N ILE A 232 7.40 -22.55 8.17
CA ILE A 232 6.48 -21.43 8.43
C ILE A 232 6.13 -20.75 7.12
N LEU A 233 4.85 -20.69 6.82
CA LEU A 233 4.29 -19.92 5.69
C LEU A 233 3.77 -18.60 6.24
N ALA A 234 4.43 -17.50 5.92
CA ALA A 234 3.99 -16.18 6.34
C ALA A 234 3.23 -15.49 5.21
N ASN A 235 2.10 -14.89 5.52
CA ASN A 235 1.31 -14.17 4.52
C ASN A 235 2.02 -12.91 3.97
N ASN A 236 3.10 -12.41 4.61
CA ASN A 236 3.98 -11.39 4.05
C ASN A 236 5.44 -11.54 4.53
N ASP A 237 6.36 -10.79 3.92
CA ASP A 237 7.79 -10.82 4.25
C ASP A 237 8.10 -10.26 5.64
N GLU A 238 7.37 -9.26 6.12
CA GLU A 238 7.59 -8.71 7.45
C GLU A 238 7.39 -9.77 8.54
N MET A 239 6.31 -10.54 8.45
CA MET A 239 6.09 -11.65 9.36
C MET A 239 7.09 -12.80 9.15
N ALA A 240 7.49 -13.08 7.90
CA ALA A 240 8.54 -14.06 7.61
C ALA A 240 9.86 -13.68 8.26
N LEU A 241 10.28 -12.42 8.17
CA LEU A 241 11.49 -11.90 8.81
C LEU A 241 11.40 -11.96 10.35
N GLY A 242 10.21 -11.73 10.91
CA GLY A 242 9.96 -11.95 12.34
C GLY A 242 10.14 -13.40 12.74
N ALA A 243 9.59 -14.34 11.96
CA ALA A 243 9.77 -15.77 12.17
C ALA A 243 11.24 -16.18 12.11
N ILE A 244 11.99 -15.73 11.10
CA ILE A 244 13.43 -15.98 10.96
C ILE A 244 14.17 -15.55 12.23
N LYS A 245 13.92 -14.33 12.73
CA LYS A 245 14.54 -13.81 13.95
C LYS A 245 14.29 -14.71 15.16
N ALA A 246 13.07 -15.18 15.35
CA ALA A 246 12.71 -16.10 16.45
C ALA A 246 13.39 -17.47 16.30
N LEU A 247 13.41 -18.01 15.07
CA LEU A 247 14.06 -19.30 14.76
C LEU A 247 15.56 -19.24 14.99
N GLU A 248 16.24 -18.14 14.63
CA GLU A 248 17.67 -17.94 14.90
C GLU A 248 17.94 -17.90 16.40
N ALA A 249 17.14 -17.13 17.16
CA ALA A 249 17.26 -17.06 18.62
C ALA A 249 17.01 -18.41 19.30
N GLY A 250 16.07 -19.21 18.77
CA GLY A 250 15.72 -20.55 19.24
C GLY A 250 16.66 -21.66 18.72
N ASN A 251 17.70 -21.32 17.95
CA ASN A 251 18.59 -22.26 17.28
C ASN A 251 17.87 -23.30 16.40
N ARG A 252 16.80 -22.86 15.69
CA ARG A 252 15.95 -23.68 14.82
C ARG A 252 16.09 -23.29 13.34
N LYS A 253 17.35 -23.19 12.88
CA LYS A 253 17.68 -22.90 11.48
C LYS A 253 17.29 -24.01 10.49
N ASP A 254 16.85 -25.14 11.00
CA ASP A 254 16.29 -26.28 10.27
C ASP A 254 14.88 -26.02 9.74
N VAL A 255 14.16 -25.02 10.28
CA VAL A 255 12.79 -24.70 9.89
C VAL A 255 12.80 -23.75 8.68
N LEU A 256 12.13 -24.17 7.61
CA LEU A 256 12.00 -23.36 6.40
C LEU A 256 11.03 -22.19 6.63
N VAL A 257 11.33 -21.04 6.03
CA VAL A 257 10.43 -19.88 6.07
C VAL A 257 10.14 -19.41 4.65
N LEU A 258 8.86 -19.18 4.34
CA LEU A 258 8.42 -18.62 3.07
C LEU A 258 7.58 -17.35 3.33
N GLY A 259 7.85 -16.29 2.53
CA GLY A 259 7.17 -15.00 2.59
C GLY A 259 6.30 -14.69 1.37
N VAL A 260 5.75 -13.50 1.34
CA VAL A 260 5.09 -12.85 0.19
C VAL A 260 5.49 -11.38 0.21
N ASP A 261 5.61 -10.76 -0.93
CA ASP A 261 5.86 -9.37 -1.32
C ASP A 261 7.17 -9.23 -2.11
N ALA A 262 8.19 -10.02 -1.80
CA ALA A 262 9.56 -9.86 -2.25
C ALA A 262 10.07 -8.42 -1.99
N THR A 263 9.86 -7.93 -0.77
CA THR A 263 10.43 -6.66 -0.30
C THR A 263 11.96 -6.67 -0.41
N LEU A 264 12.61 -5.53 -0.26
CA LEU A 264 14.08 -5.50 -0.29
C LEU A 264 14.67 -6.44 0.76
N ASP A 265 14.17 -6.38 2.01
CA ASP A 265 14.63 -7.25 3.10
C ASP A 265 14.28 -8.72 2.84
N GLY A 266 13.08 -9.00 2.30
CA GLY A 266 12.67 -10.36 1.92
C GLY A 266 13.60 -10.96 0.86
N ARG A 267 13.89 -10.21 -0.22
CA ARG A 267 14.86 -10.66 -1.24
C ARG A 267 16.27 -10.86 -0.68
N ASN A 268 16.72 -10.00 0.23
CA ASN A 268 18.01 -10.19 0.90
C ASN A 268 18.01 -11.47 1.72
N ALA A 269 16.96 -11.74 2.49
CA ALA A 269 16.83 -12.98 3.26
C ALA A 269 16.84 -14.24 2.38
N VAL A 270 16.24 -14.17 1.17
CA VAL A 270 16.33 -15.28 0.20
C VAL A 270 17.76 -15.44 -0.32
N ARG A 271 18.48 -14.35 -0.67
CA ARG A 271 19.88 -14.41 -1.11
C ARG A 271 20.81 -15.01 -0.05
N GLU A 272 20.56 -14.68 1.20
CA GLU A 272 21.34 -15.15 2.35
C GLU A 272 20.97 -16.58 2.79
N GLY A 273 19.91 -17.16 2.19
CA GLY A 273 19.44 -18.50 2.54
C GLY A 273 18.69 -18.58 3.87
N LEU A 274 18.29 -17.43 4.44
CA LEU A 274 17.50 -17.33 5.66
C LEU A 274 15.99 -17.54 5.38
N MET A 275 15.56 -17.18 4.20
CA MET A 275 14.21 -17.41 3.67
C MET A 275 14.30 -18.35 2.47
N ALA A 276 13.52 -19.42 2.46
CA ALA A 276 13.56 -20.43 1.40
C ALA A 276 12.98 -19.90 0.07
N ALA A 277 11.94 -19.07 0.17
CA ALA A 277 11.33 -18.39 -0.96
C ALA A 277 10.44 -17.24 -0.48
N THR A 278 10.18 -16.28 -1.36
CA THR A 278 9.09 -15.33 -1.23
C THR A 278 8.27 -15.30 -2.53
N VAL A 279 7.10 -14.69 -2.51
CA VAL A 279 6.28 -14.49 -3.70
C VAL A 279 6.30 -13.02 -4.06
N PHE A 280 6.87 -12.68 -5.21
CA PHE A 280 6.92 -11.30 -5.70
C PHE A 280 5.52 -10.77 -5.97
N GLN A 281 5.20 -9.68 -5.30
CA GLN A 281 4.05 -8.83 -5.53
C GLN A 281 4.54 -7.54 -6.18
N ASP A 282 4.02 -7.22 -7.38
CA ASP A 282 4.48 -6.06 -8.14
C ASP A 282 3.80 -4.77 -7.65
N ALA A 283 4.37 -4.14 -6.63
CA ALA A 283 3.89 -2.87 -6.10
C ALA A 283 3.87 -1.75 -7.15
N LYS A 284 4.85 -1.75 -8.07
CA LYS A 284 4.92 -0.77 -9.17
C LYS A 284 3.77 -0.98 -10.16
N GLY A 285 3.49 -2.22 -10.52
CA GLY A 285 2.34 -2.58 -11.36
C GLY A 285 1.01 -2.22 -10.71
N GLN A 286 0.87 -2.43 -9.40
CA GLN A 286 -0.35 -2.09 -8.67
C GLN A 286 -0.53 -0.57 -8.51
N GLY A 287 0.42 0.13 -7.94
CA GLY A 287 0.33 1.58 -7.70
C GLY A 287 0.27 2.41 -8.97
N GLY A 288 1.19 2.13 -9.92
CA GLY A 288 1.19 2.76 -11.23
C GLY A 288 -0.05 2.42 -12.05
N GLY A 289 -0.53 1.17 -11.97
CA GLY A 289 -1.77 0.73 -12.59
C GLY A 289 -2.99 1.47 -12.07
N ALA A 290 -3.15 1.61 -10.75
CA ALA A 290 -4.25 2.37 -10.13
C ALA A 290 -4.22 3.85 -10.54
N ALA A 291 -3.03 4.45 -10.52
CA ALA A 291 -2.84 5.83 -10.97
C ALA A 291 -3.19 6.00 -12.47
N LYS A 292 -2.78 5.03 -13.31
CA LYS A 292 -3.11 5.04 -14.73
C LYS A 292 -4.62 4.91 -14.98
N VAL A 293 -5.31 4.05 -14.24
CA VAL A 293 -6.78 3.90 -14.31
C VAL A 293 -7.45 5.25 -13.99
N ILE A 294 -7.10 5.86 -12.86
CA ILE A 294 -7.69 7.14 -12.43
C ILE A 294 -7.35 8.27 -13.40
N THR A 295 -6.11 8.41 -13.83
CA THR A 295 -5.70 9.47 -14.77
C THR A 295 -6.33 9.30 -16.14
N THR A 296 -6.50 8.06 -16.62
CA THR A 296 -7.24 7.77 -17.85
C THR A 296 -8.69 8.23 -17.74
N LYS A 297 -9.34 7.94 -16.61
CA LYS A 297 -10.74 8.33 -16.40
C LYS A 297 -10.91 9.85 -16.29
N ILE A 298 -10.01 10.53 -15.58
CA ILE A 298 -10.00 12.01 -15.49
C ILE A 298 -9.88 12.64 -16.88
N LYS A 299 -9.12 12.03 -17.78
CA LYS A 299 -8.94 12.50 -19.17
C LYS A 299 -10.07 12.07 -20.12
N GLY A 300 -11.15 11.46 -19.61
CA GLY A 300 -12.33 11.05 -20.39
C GLY A 300 -12.19 9.69 -21.08
N GLY A 301 -11.14 8.92 -20.77
CA GLY A 301 -10.96 7.57 -21.28
C GLY A 301 -11.84 6.53 -20.54
N ASN A 302 -11.77 5.31 -20.99
CA ASN A 302 -12.52 4.18 -20.41
C ASN A 302 -11.58 3.02 -20.09
N PRO A 303 -10.95 3.03 -18.90
CA PRO A 303 -10.08 1.95 -18.46
C PRO A 303 -10.89 0.69 -18.10
N ASP A 304 -10.24 -0.47 -18.10
CA ASP A 304 -10.81 -1.71 -17.61
C ASP A 304 -11.22 -1.58 -16.14
N LYS A 305 -12.35 -2.20 -15.76
CA LYS A 305 -12.84 -2.18 -14.37
C LYS A 305 -11.86 -2.85 -13.41
N ILE A 306 -11.18 -3.92 -13.87
CA ILE A 306 -10.24 -4.70 -13.08
C ILE A 306 -8.95 -4.87 -13.86
N THR A 307 -7.84 -4.64 -13.19
CA THR A 307 -6.49 -4.93 -13.70
C THR A 307 -5.80 -5.89 -12.76
N TRP A 308 -5.58 -7.12 -13.22
CA TRP A 308 -4.86 -8.12 -12.46
C TRP A 308 -3.35 -8.01 -12.67
N VAL A 309 -2.62 -7.94 -11.57
CA VAL A 309 -1.16 -7.93 -11.52
C VAL A 309 -0.69 -9.31 -11.04
N PRO A 310 0.07 -10.07 -11.83
CA PRO A 310 0.41 -11.44 -11.49
C PRO A 310 1.43 -11.55 -10.37
N PHE A 311 1.31 -12.60 -9.57
CA PHE A 311 2.34 -13.03 -8.63
C PHE A 311 3.40 -13.90 -9.32
N GLN A 312 4.63 -13.90 -8.77
CA GLN A 312 5.73 -14.76 -9.23
C GLN A 312 6.50 -15.30 -8.02
N LEU A 313 6.81 -16.60 -8.04
CA LEU A 313 7.67 -17.19 -7.01
C LEU A 313 9.11 -16.67 -7.16
N VAL A 314 9.74 -16.34 -6.04
CA VAL A 314 11.12 -15.90 -5.95
C VAL A 314 11.85 -16.78 -4.96
N ASP A 315 12.73 -17.62 -5.46
CA ASP A 315 13.68 -18.42 -4.69
C ASP A 315 15.11 -18.03 -5.10
N LYS A 316 16.12 -18.74 -4.56
CA LYS A 316 17.54 -18.48 -4.79
C LYS A 316 17.96 -18.47 -6.28
N ASP A 317 17.21 -19.14 -7.13
CA ASP A 317 17.52 -19.28 -8.55
C ASP A 317 16.76 -18.25 -9.42
N SER A 318 15.88 -17.46 -8.80
CA SER A 318 15.05 -16.49 -9.49
C SER A 318 15.84 -15.30 -10.07
N PRO A 319 15.55 -14.90 -11.34
CA PRO A 319 16.14 -13.68 -11.91
C PRO A 319 15.74 -12.40 -11.19
N LEU A 320 14.65 -12.40 -10.42
CA LEU A 320 14.18 -11.26 -9.64
C LEU A 320 15.05 -10.97 -8.40
N LEU A 321 16.01 -11.84 -8.08
CA LEU A 321 17.04 -11.57 -7.06
C LEU A 321 18.25 -10.83 -7.61
N LYS A 322 18.42 -10.77 -8.91
CA LYS A 322 19.51 -10.03 -9.57
C LYS A 322 19.19 -8.55 -9.64
#